data_1a99ab0b3c899d402641f28051df95b4
#
_entry.id   1a99ab0b3c899d402641f28051df95b4
#
_cell.length_a   1.000
_cell.length_b   1.000
_cell.length_c   1.000
_cell.angle_alpha   90.00
_cell.angle_beta   90.00
_cell.angle_gamma   90.00
#
_symmetry.space_group_name_H-M   'P 1'
#
loop_
_entity.id
_entity.type
_entity.pdbx_description
1 polymer ?
#
loop_
_entity_poly.entity_id
_entity_poly.type
_entity_poly.pdbx_seq_one_letter_code
_entity_poly.pdbx_strand_id
1 'polypeptide(L)'
;MLFRNRKEFNAFAAEHDHLKLHSWNLGYYSQRNDRIVLFDGTSEQDADEFTEERTVATTIHEVVHQLHYHTGVMNVHLQYPLWICEGLATAFEAGSTNRAFGPEHDFEPRQRHFRTLLEREDLMSLRSLAQLDALPDTSQQTSFTAYNQSYALVSWLARKRRSQLRDYLMLLLAEPPGRPTAQRHLDLLEQAFGDVDRLEQEWLRDERRRNTSTRGKENRK
;
A
#
# COMPACT_ATOMS: atom_id res chain seq x y z
N MET A 1 3.64 8.43 -18.18
CA MET A 1 4.66 9.46 -18.48
C MET A 1 5.87 9.20 -17.61
N LEU A 2 7.10 9.43 -18.14
CA LEU A 2 8.34 9.19 -17.40
C LEU A 2 9.21 10.46 -17.43
N PHE A 3 9.54 10.97 -16.25
CA PHE A 3 10.41 12.12 -16.05
C PHE A 3 11.78 11.67 -15.56
N ARG A 4 12.85 12.31 -16.04
CA ARG A 4 14.23 12.09 -15.59
C ARG A 4 14.76 13.23 -14.70
N ASN A 5 13.95 14.25 -14.51
CA ASN A 5 14.29 15.42 -13.71
C ASN A 5 13.24 15.60 -12.61
N ARG A 6 13.66 15.58 -11.35
CA ARG A 6 12.78 15.70 -10.18
C ARG A 6 11.99 17.02 -10.17
N LYS A 7 12.63 18.12 -10.58
CA LYS A 7 11.97 19.42 -10.61
C LYS A 7 10.83 19.44 -11.64
N GLU A 8 11.06 18.85 -12.82
CA GLU A 8 10.04 18.74 -13.87
C GLU A 8 8.90 17.81 -13.45
N PHE A 9 9.21 16.66 -12.82
CA PHE A 9 8.23 15.74 -12.26
C PHE A 9 7.32 16.43 -11.25
N ASN A 10 7.89 17.14 -10.27
CA ASN A 10 7.13 17.86 -9.25
C ASN A 10 6.34 19.04 -9.83
N ALA A 11 6.90 19.78 -10.78
CA ALA A 11 6.20 20.87 -11.46
C ALA A 11 5.00 20.35 -12.24
N PHE A 12 5.18 19.26 -12.99
CA PHE A 12 4.09 18.62 -13.73
C PHE A 12 2.95 18.15 -12.82
N ALA A 13 3.29 17.49 -11.70
CA ALA A 13 2.30 17.04 -10.73
C ALA A 13 1.48 18.21 -10.14
N ALA A 14 2.16 19.31 -9.81
CA ALA A 14 1.52 20.49 -9.25
C ALA A 14 0.64 21.22 -10.28
N GLU A 15 1.13 21.40 -11.51
CA GLU A 15 0.46 22.18 -12.55
C GLU A 15 -0.73 21.42 -13.18
N HIS A 16 -0.55 20.14 -13.46
CA HIS A 16 -1.53 19.36 -14.23
C HIS A 16 -2.43 18.46 -13.39
N ASP A 17 -1.95 18.00 -12.22
CA ASP A 17 -2.69 17.08 -11.35
C ASP A 17 -3.02 17.69 -9.97
N HIS A 18 -2.55 18.92 -9.71
CA HIS A 18 -2.75 19.64 -8.44
C HIS A 18 -2.26 18.86 -7.21
N LEU A 19 -1.18 18.07 -7.41
CA LEU A 19 -0.56 17.25 -6.38
C LEU A 19 0.71 17.91 -5.86
N LYS A 20 0.88 17.93 -4.55
CA LYS A 20 2.13 18.27 -3.89
C LYS A 20 2.85 16.96 -3.54
N LEU A 21 3.92 16.66 -4.26
CA LEU A 21 4.70 15.45 -4.04
C LEU A 21 5.79 15.66 -3.00
N HIS A 22 6.07 14.61 -2.24
CA HIS A 22 7.24 14.55 -1.36
C HIS A 22 8.47 14.04 -2.11
N SER A 23 9.66 14.25 -1.53
CA SER A 23 10.94 13.83 -2.14
C SER A 23 11.05 12.31 -2.37
N TRP A 24 10.33 11.51 -1.59
CA TRP A 24 10.32 10.03 -1.70
C TRP A 24 9.31 9.48 -2.71
N ASN A 25 8.39 10.31 -3.25
CA ASN A 25 7.46 9.84 -4.28
C ASN A 25 8.21 9.60 -5.60
N LEU A 26 8.12 8.39 -6.13
CA LEU A 26 8.73 7.99 -7.41
C LEU A 26 7.70 7.86 -8.54
N GLY A 27 6.43 7.87 -8.19
CA GLY A 27 5.33 7.80 -9.12
C GLY A 27 4.04 8.22 -8.46
N TYR A 28 3.01 8.37 -9.27
CA TYR A 28 1.63 8.48 -8.85
C TYR A 28 0.69 8.13 -9.99
N TYR A 29 -0.46 7.60 -9.66
CA TYR A 29 -1.59 7.50 -10.55
C TYR A 29 -2.52 8.70 -10.35
N SER A 30 -2.77 9.45 -11.42
CA SER A 30 -3.76 10.53 -11.43
C SER A 30 -5.12 9.98 -11.80
N GLN A 31 -5.97 9.73 -10.80
CA GLN A 31 -7.34 9.28 -10.99
C GLN A 31 -8.17 10.27 -11.84
N ARG A 32 -7.92 11.57 -11.68
CA ARG A 32 -8.58 12.63 -12.41
C ARG A 32 -8.31 12.61 -13.91
N ASN A 33 -7.08 12.32 -14.29
CA ASN A 33 -6.59 12.39 -15.67
C ASN A 33 -6.29 10.99 -16.24
N ASP A 34 -6.60 9.94 -15.48
CA ASP A 34 -6.39 8.53 -15.84
C ASP A 34 -4.99 8.27 -16.42
N ARG A 35 -3.97 8.71 -15.69
CA ARG A 35 -2.59 8.57 -16.15
C ARG A 35 -1.63 8.20 -15.03
N ILE A 36 -0.62 7.43 -15.40
CA ILE A 36 0.50 7.10 -14.52
C ILE A 36 1.65 8.04 -14.86
N VAL A 37 2.23 8.64 -13.83
CA VAL A 37 3.38 9.53 -13.93
C VAL A 37 4.49 8.99 -13.04
N LEU A 38 5.66 8.79 -13.62
CA LEU A 38 6.81 8.17 -12.97
C LEU A 38 8.03 9.08 -13.02
N PHE A 39 8.88 8.96 -12.02
CA PHE A 39 10.19 9.57 -11.96
C PHE A 39 11.27 8.49 -12.04
N ASP A 40 12.14 8.62 -13.04
CA ASP A 40 13.35 7.80 -13.19
C ASP A 40 14.52 8.48 -12.49
N GLY A 41 14.77 8.08 -11.25
CA GLY A 41 15.86 8.62 -10.42
C GLY A 41 17.23 8.06 -10.75
N THR A 42 17.35 7.10 -11.67
CA THR A 42 18.64 6.44 -11.99
C THR A 42 19.67 7.39 -12.61
N SER A 43 19.24 8.55 -13.09
CA SER A 43 20.09 9.59 -13.68
C SER A 43 20.52 10.69 -12.69
N GLU A 44 20.05 10.70 -11.46
CA GLU A 44 20.42 11.67 -10.42
C GLU A 44 21.67 11.23 -9.64
N GLN A 45 22.30 12.17 -8.94
CA GLN A 45 23.55 11.92 -8.18
C GLN A 45 23.40 10.91 -7.02
N ASP A 46 22.17 10.66 -6.58
CA ASP A 46 21.82 9.70 -5.52
C ASP A 46 21.31 8.37 -6.10
N ALA A 47 21.85 7.96 -7.26
CA ALA A 47 21.42 6.77 -8.01
C ALA A 47 21.41 5.46 -7.19
N ASP A 48 22.16 5.37 -6.08
CA ASP A 48 22.18 4.20 -5.22
C ASP A 48 20.83 3.93 -4.50
N GLU A 49 19.98 4.96 -4.33
CA GLU A 49 18.60 4.80 -3.83
C GLU A 49 17.61 4.36 -4.91
N PHE A 50 17.95 4.51 -6.19
CA PHE A 50 17.07 4.31 -7.34
C PHE A 50 17.50 3.08 -8.13
N THR A 51 17.15 1.91 -7.63
CA THR A 51 17.42 0.66 -8.31
C THR A 51 16.36 0.39 -9.39
N GLU A 52 16.74 -0.37 -10.44
CA GLU A 52 15.80 -0.89 -11.42
C GLU A 52 14.63 -1.63 -10.75
N GLU A 53 14.92 -2.42 -9.71
CA GLU A 53 13.93 -3.13 -8.90
C GLU A 53 12.89 -2.17 -8.30
N ARG A 54 13.32 -1.03 -7.77
CA ARG A 54 12.44 -0.02 -7.19
C ARG A 54 11.59 0.67 -8.24
N THR A 55 12.14 0.97 -9.41
CA THR A 55 11.39 1.54 -10.54
C THR A 55 10.32 0.59 -11.04
N VAL A 56 10.65 -0.71 -11.18
CA VAL A 56 9.68 -1.75 -11.56
C VAL A 56 8.57 -1.86 -10.51
N ALA A 57 8.93 -1.94 -9.23
CA ALA A 57 7.97 -2.03 -8.14
C ALA A 57 7.01 -0.82 -8.11
N THR A 58 7.54 0.40 -8.25
CA THR A 58 6.72 1.62 -8.32
C THR A 58 5.81 1.60 -9.56
N THR A 59 6.32 1.18 -10.71
CA THR A 59 5.51 1.11 -11.93
C THR A 59 4.34 0.15 -11.76
N ILE A 60 4.58 -1.04 -11.21
CA ILE A 60 3.53 -2.02 -10.92
C ILE A 60 2.51 -1.42 -9.93
N HIS A 61 2.98 -0.76 -8.88
CA HIS A 61 2.13 -0.10 -7.88
C HIS A 61 1.13 0.86 -8.52
N GLU A 62 1.61 1.78 -9.36
CA GLU A 62 0.75 2.77 -10.02
C GLU A 62 -0.19 2.14 -11.07
N VAL A 63 0.28 1.11 -11.77
CA VAL A 63 -0.58 0.32 -12.69
C VAL A 63 -1.70 -0.37 -11.93
N VAL A 64 -1.43 -0.90 -10.74
CA VAL A 64 -2.46 -1.56 -9.92
C VAL A 64 -3.53 -0.55 -9.48
N HIS A 65 -3.15 0.68 -9.09
CA HIS A 65 -4.13 1.73 -8.81
C HIS A 65 -5.04 1.98 -10.02
N GLN A 66 -4.47 2.14 -11.22
CA GLN A 66 -5.25 2.32 -12.44
C GLN A 66 -6.18 1.13 -12.71
N LEU A 67 -5.68 -0.10 -12.60
CA LEU A 67 -6.46 -1.31 -12.82
C LEU A 67 -7.62 -1.45 -11.83
N HIS A 68 -7.46 -1.08 -10.56
CA HIS A 68 -8.55 -1.13 -9.58
C HIS A 68 -9.77 -0.32 -10.02
N TYR A 69 -9.57 0.86 -10.60
CA TYR A 69 -10.65 1.69 -11.11
C TYR A 69 -11.21 1.17 -12.43
N HIS A 70 -10.35 0.73 -13.35
CA HIS A 70 -10.77 0.24 -14.67
C HIS A 70 -11.51 -1.10 -14.61
N THR A 71 -11.19 -1.94 -13.64
CA THR A 71 -11.84 -3.26 -13.46
C THR A 71 -13.05 -3.22 -12.54
N GLY A 72 -13.36 -2.05 -11.97
CA GLY A 72 -14.50 -1.88 -11.05
C GLY A 72 -14.26 -2.45 -9.65
N VAL A 73 -13.01 -2.78 -9.28
CA VAL A 73 -12.64 -3.12 -7.89
C VAL A 73 -12.79 -1.90 -6.99
N MET A 74 -12.58 -0.71 -7.55
CA MET A 74 -12.79 0.58 -6.89
C MET A 74 -13.63 1.51 -7.76
N ASN A 75 -14.48 2.32 -7.12
CA ASN A 75 -15.31 3.33 -7.76
C ASN A 75 -14.59 4.69 -7.72
N VAL A 76 -14.41 5.33 -8.88
CA VAL A 76 -13.72 6.64 -9.00
C VAL A 76 -14.42 7.77 -8.24
N HIS A 77 -15.69 7.62 -7.89
CA HIS A 77 -16.47 8.61 -7.17
C HIS A 77 -16.49 8.39 -5.65
N LEU A 78 -15.75 7.40 -5.15
CA LEU A 78 -15.69 7.05 -3.73
C LEU A 78 -14.27 7.18 -3.22
N GLN A 79 -14.11 7.81 -2.05
CA GLN A 79 -12.83 7.77 -1.34
C GLN A 79 -12.76 6.54 -0.45
N TYR A 80 -11.67 5.79 -0.62
CA TYR A 80 -11.39 4.57 0.13
C TYR A 80 -10.43 4.84 1.29
N PRO A 81 -10.45 4.02 2.35
CA PRO A 81 -9.40 4.05 3.36
C PRO A 81 -8.03 3.80 2.74
N LEU A 82 -7.03 4.54 3.22
CA LEU A 82 -5.66 4.45 2.72
C LEU A 82 -5.14 3.00 2.71
N TRP A 83 -5.38 2.27 3.80
CA TRP A 83 -4.82 0.93 3.97
C TRP A 83 -5.26 -0.07 2.90
N ILE A 84 -6.49 0.04 2.38
CA ILE A 84 -6.95 -0.89 1.34
C ILE A 84 -6.43 -0.45 -0.04
N CYS A 85 -6.40 0.85 -0.34
CA CYS A 85 -5.86 1.37 -1.59
C CYS A 85 -4.38 1.01 -1.72
N GLU A 86 -3.59 1.46 -0.76
CA GLU A 86 -2.14 1.27 -0.77
C GLU A 86 -1.75 -0.18 -0.48
N GLY A 87 -2.51 -0.86 0.37
CA GLY A 87 -2.27 -2.27 0.69
C GLY A 87 -2.46 -3.18 -0.51
N LEU A 88 -3.49 -2.96 -1.32
CA LEU A 88 -3.68 -3.70 -2.57
C LEU A 88 -2.58 -3.37 -3.58
N ALA A 89 -2.23 -2.10 -3.77
CA ALA A 89 -1.17 -1.71 -4.70
C ALA A 89 0.19 -2.29 -4.29
N THR A 90 0.57 -2.14 -3.02
CA THR A 90 1.84 -2.66 -2.48
C THR A 90 1.91 -4.19 -2.47
N ALA A 91 0.77 -4.89 -2.30
CA ALA A 91 0.71 -6.35 -2.33
C ALA A 91 0.98 -6.94 -3.73
N PHE A 92 0.90 -6.12 -4.77
CA PHE A 92 1.26 -6.52 -6.14
C PHE A 92 2.66 -6.04 -6.56
N GLU A 93 3.37 -5.26 -5.74
CA GLU A 93 4.74 -4.85 -6.04
C GLU A 93 5.65 -6.06 -6.26
N ALA A 94 6.54 -5.95 -7.24
CA ALA A 94 7.59 -6.92 -7.53
C ALA A 94 8.81 -6.21 -8.07
N GLY A 95 9.99 -6.69 -7.74
CA GLY A 95 11.25 -6.14 -8.26
C GLY A 95 11.60 -6.61 -9.68
N SER A 96 10.81 -7.51 -10.24
CA SER A 96 11.01 -8.06 -11.58
C SER A 96 9.70 -8.62 -12.11
N THR A 97 9.45 -8.43 -13.41
CA THR A 97 8.30 -9.00 -14.12
C THR A 97 8.40 -10.51 -14.36
N ASN A 98 9.56 -11.10 -14.10
CA ASN A 98 9.83 -12.53 -14.32
C ASN A 98 9.55 -13.40 -13.08
N ARG A 99 9.05 -12.83 -11.99
CA ARG A 99 8.71 -13.55 -10.76
C ARG A 99 7.21 -13.52 -10.52
N ALA A 100 6.72 -14.53 -9.81
CA ALA A 100 5.36 -14.52 -9.31
C ALA A 100 5.17 -13.35 -8.34
N PHE A 101 4.06 -12.65 -8.46
CA PHE A 101 3.72 -11.47 -7.66
C PHE A 101 2.23 -11.50 -7.26
N GLY A 102 1.82 -10.53 -6.47
CA GLY A 102 0.47 -10.43 -5.95
C GLY A 102 0.38 -10.83 -4.47
N PRO A 103 -0.77 -10.66 -3.82
CA PRO A 103 -0.92 -10.69 -2.36
C PRO A 103 -0.58 -12.03 -1.70
N GLU A 104 -0.48 -13.10 -2.47
CA GLU A 104 -0.06 -14.43 -1.98
C GLU A 104 1.47 -14.63 -2.01
N HIS A 105 2.18 -13.77 -2.71
CA HIS A 105 3.63 -13.79 -2.84
C HIS A 105 4.27 -12.68 -2.02
N ASP A 106 5.41 -13.00 -1.41
CA ASP A 106 6.11 -12.00 -0.63
C ASP A 106 6.99 -11.12 -1.52
N PHE A 107 6.81 -9.82 -1.38
CA PHE A 107 7.79 -8.86 -1.85
C PHE A 107 8.76 -8.55 -0.69
N GLU A 108 9.95 -9.10 -0.77
CA GLU A 108 10.92 -9.14 0.33
C GLU A 108 11.24 -7.75 0.91
N PRO A 109 11.42 -6.65 0.14
CA PRO A 109 11.64 -5.34 0.72
C PRO A 109 10.51 -4.89 1.65
N ARG A 110 9.24 -5.05 1.25
CA ARG A 110 8.08 -4.71 2.09
C ARG A 110 7.98 -5.59 3.33
N GLN A 111 8.22 -6.89 3.15
CA GLN A 111 8.19 -7.85 4.25
C GLN A 111 9.29 -7.57 5.29
N ARG A 112 10.48 -7.17 4.86
CA ARG A 112 11.60 -6.80 5.74
C ARG A 112 11.26 -5.56 6.55
N HIS A 113 10.75 -4.52 5.89
CA HIS A 113 10.37 -3.30 6.56
C HIS A 113 9.25 -3.53 7.58
N PHE A 114 8.22 -4.30 7.24
CA PHE A 114 7.16 -4.64 8.18
C PHE A 114 7.70 -5.43 9.39
N ARG A 115 8.60 -6.39 9.18
CA ARG A 115 9.25 -7.11 10.29
C ARG A 115 9.99 -6.16 11.24
N THR A 116 10.70 -5.19 10.69
CA THR A 116 11.39 -4.18 11.50
C THR A 116 10.42 -3.36 12.34
N LEU A 117 9.29 -2.93 11.76
CA LEU A 117 8.24 -2.21 12.50
C LEU A 117 7.63 -3.08 13.61
N LEU A 118 7.36 -4.34 13.30
CA LEU A 118 6.80 -5.30 14.27
C LEU A 118 7.75 -5.56 15.44
N GLU A 119 9.07 -5.64 15.20
CA GLU A 119 10.10 -5.85 16.22
C GLU A 119 10.33 -4.62 17.10
N ARG A 120 10.14 -3.43 16.56
CA ARG A 120 10.28 -2.15 17.26
C ARG A 120 9.00 -1.70 17.97
N GLU A 121 7.91 -2.43 17.74
CA GLU A 121 6.57 -2.05 18.22
C GLU A 121 6.11 -0.67 17.67
N ASP A 122 6.60 -0.29 16.47
CA ASP A 122 6.31 0.97 15.79
C ASP A 122 5.06 0.90 14.87
N LEU A 123 4.13 0.00 15.17
CA LEU A 123 2.91 -0.17 14.41
C LEU A 123 1.81 0.78 14.91
N MET A 124 1.01 1.28 13.99
CA MET A 124 -0.27 1.89 14.32
C MET A 124 -1.24 0.80 14.76
N SER A 125 -2.19 1.10 15.67
CA SER A 125 -3.30 0.18 15.90
C SER A 125 -4.10 -0.01 14.61
N LEU A 126 -4.66 -1.21 14.40
CA LEU A 126 -5.47 -1.49 13.23
C LEU A 126 -6.67 -0.53 13.13
N ARG A 127 -7.23 -0.13 14.27
CA ARG A 127 -8.29 0.86 14.36
C ARG A 127 -7.84 2.22 13.80
N SER A 128 -6.66 2.69 14.18
CA SER A 128 -6.09 3.94 13.66
C SER A 128 -5.78 3.84 12.17
N LEU A 129 -5.20 2.73 11.73
CA LEU A 129 -4.89 2.50 10.31
C LEU A 129 -6.15 2.46 9.44
N ALA A 130 -7.23 1.81 9.92
CA ALA A 130 -8.50 1.71 9.22
C ALA A 130 -9.21 3.06 9.04
N GLN A 131 -8.95 4.01 9.89
CA GLN A 131 -9.54 5.35 9.87
C GLN A 131 -8.76 6.36 9.04
N LEU A 132 -7.55 6.01 8.55
CA LEU A 132 -6.78 6.88 7.66
C LEU A 132 -7.40 6.89 6.25
N ASP A 133 -7.74 8.06 5.77
CA ASP A 133 -8.22 8.30 4.40
C ASP A 133 -7.15 8.97 3.51
N ALA A 134 -6.08 9.47 4.11
CA ALA A 134 -4.92 10.05 3.43
C ALA A 134 -3.67 9.87 4.33
N LEU A 135 -2.49 9.98 3.71
CA LEU A 135 -1.25 10.01 4.46
C LEU A 135 -1.23 11.25 5.37
N PRO A 136 -0.91 11.09 6.65
CA PRO A 136 -0.68 12.24 7.52
C PRO A 136 0.49 13.08 6.97
N ASP A 137 0.30 14.38 6.85
CA ASP A 137 1.34 15.33 6.38
C ASP A 137 2.45 15.54 7.42
N THR A 138 2.68 14.57 8.32
CA THR A 138 3.46 14.74 9.55
C THR A 138 4.89 14.22 9.47
N SER A 139 5.15 13.13 8.75
CA SER A 139 6.52 12.63 8.58
C SER A 139 6.62 11.50 7.56
N GLN A 140 7.81 11.35 6.96
CA GLN A 140 8.17 10.21 6.12
C GLN A 140 8.02 8.88 6.89
N GLN A 141 8.35 8.86 8.19
CA GLN A 141 8.24 7.67 9.03
C GLN A 141 6.80 7.19 9.16
N THR A 142 5.84 8.10 9.38
CA THR A 142 4.42 7.74 9.49
C THR A 142 3.89 7.19 8.18
N SER A 143 4.26 7.80 7.05
CA SER A 143 3.91 7.30 5.71
C SER A 143 4.51 5.92 5.47
N PHE A 144 5.79 5.75 5.79
CA PHE A 144 6.50 4.47 5.67
C PHE A 144 5.82 3.36 6.50
N THR A 145 5.45 3.67 7.76
CA THR A 145 4.71 2.73 8.62
C THR A 145 3.37 2.36 7.99
N ALA A 146 2.57 3.34 7.57
CA ALA A 146 1.25 3.11 6.98
C ALA A 146 1.32 2.21 5.74
N TYR A 147 2.23 2.46 4.80
CA TYR A 147 2.41 1.65 3.59
C TYR A 147 2.81 0.20 3.90
N ASN A 148 3.84 0.00 4.73
CA ASN A 148 4.33 -1.35 5.02
C ASN A 148 3.36 -2.15 5.89
N GLN A 149 2.62 -1.49 6.76
CA GLN A 149 1.57 -2.09 7.57
C GLN A 149 0.36 -2.48 6.71
N SER A 150 -0.05 -1.62 5.77
CA SER A 150 -1.11 -1.90 4.79
C SER A 150 -0.76 -3.09 3.89
N TYR A 151 0.48 -3.15 3.38
CA TYR A 151 1.00 -4.30 2.65
C TYR A 151 0.84 -5.60 3.43
N ALA A 152 1.33 -5.63 4.68
CA ALA A 152 1.32 -6.83 5.50
C ALA A 152 -0.10 -7.29 5.83
N LEU A 153 -1.00 -6.33 6.15
CA LEU A 153 -2.40 -6.61 6.44
C LEU A 153 -3.12 -7.21 5.23
N VAL A 154 -3.03 -6.55 4.06
CA VAL A 154 -3.70 -7.03 2.83
C VAL A 154 -3.16 -8.40 2.42
N SER A 155 -1.84 -8.60 2.46
CA SER A 155 -1.22 -9.89 2.16
C SER A 155 -1.66 -11.00 3.13
N TRP A 156 -1.80 -10.70 4.43
CA TRP A 156 -2.32 -11.64 5.41
C TRP A 156 -3.81 -11.94 5.17
N LEU A 157 -4.64 -10.93 4.93
CA LEU A 157 -6.06 -11.10 4.63
C LEU A 157 -6.27 -11.93 3.36
N ALA A 158 -5.52 -11.68 2.31
CA ALA A 158 -5.59 -12.45 1.07
C ALA A 158 -5.28 -13.94 1.28
N ARG A 159 -4.32 -14.25 2.15
CA ARG A 159 -3.93 -15.63 2.46
C ARG A 159 -4.87 -16.33 3.45
N LYS A 160 -5.39 -15.61 4.45
CA LYS A 160 -6.09 -16.20 5.60
C LYS A 160 -7.59 -15.89 5.67
N ARG A 161 -8.02 -14.78 5.04
CA ARG A 161 -9.37 -14.23 5.16
C ARG A 161 -9.91 -13.75 3.80
N ARG A 162 -9.55 -14.45 2.71
CA ARG A 162 -9.88 -14.05 1.32
C ARG A 162 -11.36 -13.75 1.09
N SER A 163 -12.27 -14.58 1.60
CA SER A 163 -13.71 -14.35 1.46
C SER A 163 -14.14 -13.06 2.17
N GLN A 164 -13.66 -12.84 3.39
CA GLN A 164 -13.97 -11.63 4.14
C GLN A 164 -13.35 -10.37 3.51
N LEU A 165 -12.14 -10.48 2.93
CA LEU A 165 -11.53 -9.38 2.17
C LEU A 165 -12.38 -9.01 0.95
N ARG A 166 -12.86 -10.01 0.20
CA ARG A 166 -13.81 -9.79 -0.91
C ARG A 166 -15.09 -9.13 -0.42
N ASP A 167 -15.68 -9.64 0.65
CA ASP A 167 -16.93 -9.12 1.20
C ASP A 167 -16.76 -7.66 1.68
N TYR A 168 -15.59 -7.32 2.27
CA TYR A 168 -15.23 -5.94 2.61
C TYR A 168 -15.16 -5.02 1.39
N LEU A 169 -14.52 -5.47 0.30
CA LEU A 169 -14.47 -4.69 -0.95
C LEU A 169 -15.87 -4.48 -1.53
N MET A 170 -16.75 -5.47 -1.45
CA MET A 170 -18.13 -5.34 -1.89
C MET A 170 -18.93 -4.37 -1.00
N LEU A 171 -18.70 -4.34 0.31
CA LEU A 171 -19.30 -3.36 1.22
C LEU A 171 -18.85 -1.94 0.88
N LEU A 172 -17.56 -1.75 0.61
CA LEU A 172 -17.02 -0.46 0.17
C LEU A 172 -17.67 0.01 -1.15
N LEU A 173 -17.77 -0.89 -2.14
CA LEU A 173 -18.41 -0.57 -3.43
C LEU A 173 -19.89 -0.21 -3.33
N ALA A 174 -20.57 -0.70 -2.29
CA ALA A 174 -21.98 -0.39 -2.03
C ALA A 174 -22.20 0.99 -1.37
N GLU A 175 -21.13 1.63 -0.91
CA GLU A 175 -21.22 2.98 -0.32
C GLU A 175 -21.62 4.02 -1.39
N PRO A 176 -22.38 5.04 -1.01
CA PRO A 176 -22.70 6.13 -1.92
C PRO A 176 -21.42 6.90 -2.30
N PRO A 177 -21.40 7.50 -3.52
CA PRO A 177 -20.30 8.36 -3.95
C PRO A 177 -19.98 9.43 -2.91
N GLY A 178 -18.70 9.70 -2.69
CA GLY A 178 -18.24 10.73 -1.77
C GLY A 178 -17.11 10.28 -0.86
N ARG A 179 -17.01 10.93 0.30
CA ARG A 179 -16.00 10.68 1.32
C ARG A 179 -16.66 10.13 2.58
N PRO A 180 -16.66 8.82 2.81
CA PRO A 180 -17.13 8.25 4.05
C PRO A 180 -16.36 8.81 5.26
N THR A 181 -17.01 8.86 6.42
CA THR A 181 -16.33 9.28 7.65
C THR A 181 -15.33 8.21 8.10
N ALA A 182 -14.31 8.60 8.88
CA ALA A 182 -13.38 7.67 9.50
C ALA A 182 -14.10 6.58 10.34
N GLN A 183 -15.19 6.95 11.02
CA GLN A 183 -16.02 5.98 11.74
C GLN A 183 -16.71 5.01 10.78
N ARG A 184 -17.22 5.49 9.64
CA ARG A 184 -17.87 4.62 8.65
C ARG A 184 -16.89 3.59 8.07
N HIS A 185 -15.64 3.97 7.82
CA HIS A 185 -14.59 3.03 7.40
C HIS A 185 -14.37 1.92 8.44
N LEU A 186 -14.36 2.30 9.72
CA LEU A 186 -14.22 1.34 10.81
C LEU A 186 -15.43 0.40 10.90
N ASP A 187 -16.67 0.95 10.81
CA ASP A 187 -17.90 0.16 10.85
C ASP A 187 -17.94 -0.88 9.71
N LEU A 188 -17.52 -0.52 8.51
CA LEU A 188 -17.42 -1.43 7.37
C LEU A 188 -16.37 -2.54 7.60
N LEU A 189 -15.25 -2.19 8.22
CA LEU A 189 -14.22 -3.17 8.60
C LEU A 189 -14.79 -4.15 9.64
N GLU A 190 -15.45 -3.66 10.67
CA GLU A 190 -16.09 -4.49 11.70
C GLU A 190 -17.22 -5.36 11.13
N GLN A 191 -17.99 -4.83 10.19
CA GLN A 191 -19.03 -5.60 9.51
C GLN A 191 -18.45 -6.80 8.72
N ALA A 192 -17.30 -6.64 8.08
CA ALA A 192 -16.68 -7.69 7.28
C ALA A 192 -15.87 -8.69 8.09
N PHE A 193 -15.14 -8.22 9.11
CA PHE A 193 -14.14 -9.03 9.82
C PHE A 193 -14.48 -9.30 11.29
N GLY A 194 -15.51 -8.63 11.84
CA GLY A 194 -15.85 -8.67 13.25
C GLY A 194 -15.03 -7.70 14.08
N ASP A 195 -14.84 -8.01 15.35
CA ASP A 195 -14.10 -7.16 16.29
C ASP A 195 -12.69 -6.85 15.82
N VAL A 196 -12.37 -5.55 15.65
CA VAL A 196 -11.11 -5.07 15.07
C VAL A 196 -9.91 -5.37 15.97
N ASP A 197 -10.08 -5.30 17.29
CA ASP A 197 -8.97 -5.54 18.21
C ASP A 197 -8.61 -7.03 18.23
N ARG A 198 -9.61 -7.90 18.10
CA ARG A 198 -9.40 -9.35 17.93
C ARG A 198 -8.75 -9.67 16.58
N LEU A 199 -9.17 -9.01 15.51
CA LEU A 199 -8.55 -9.17 14.17
C LEU A 199 -7.07 -8.78 14.21
N GLU A 200 -6.74 -7.65 14.84
CA GLU A 200 -5.38 -7.19 15.04
C GLU A 200 -4.52 -8.20 15.79
N GLN A 201 -5.02 -8.68 16.94
CA GLN A 201 -4.32 -9.67 17.75
C GLN A 201 -4.05 -10.96 16.97
N GLU A 202 -5.00 -11.43 16.17
CA GLU A 202 -4.85 -12.63 15.34
C GLU A 202 -3.81 -12.42 14.25
N TRP A 203 -3.91 -11.31 13.51
CA TRP A 203 -2.95 -10.94 12.48
C TRP A 203 -1.52 -10.84 13.03
N LEU A 204 -1.31 -10.03 14.06
CA LEU A 204 0.02 -9.83 14.64
C LEU A 204 0.61 -11.12 15.24
N ARG A 205 -0.22 -11.98 15.84
CA ARG A 205 0.22 -13.30 16.30
C ARG A 205 0.72 -14.17 15.15
N ASP A 206 0.01 -14.20 14.03
CA ASP A 206 0.38 -15.00 12.87
C ASP A 206 1.67 -14.45 12.22
N GLU A 207 1.81 -13.14 12.10
CA GLU A 207 3.03 -12.54 11.54
C GLU A 207 4.26 -12.73 12.45
N ARG A 208 4.10 -12.69 13.78
CA ARG A 208 5.21 -13.03 14.71
C ARG A 208 5.65 -14.48 14.57
N ARG A 209 4.71 -15.42 14.44
CA ARG A 209 5.03 -16.85 14.20
C ARG A 209 5.75 -17.05 12.87
N ARG A 210 5.34 -16.36 11.84
CA ARG A 210 5.96 -16.40 10.52
C ARG A 210 7.40 -15.87 10.56
N ASN A 211 7.64 -14.78 11.25
CA ASN A 211 8.96 -14.17 11.42
C ASN A 211 9.96 -15.12 12.13
N THR A 212 9.53 -15.78 13.20
CA THR A 212 10.36 -16.76 13.92
C THR A 212 10.72 -17.97 13.05
N SER A 213 9.79 -18.44 12.21
CA SER A 213 10.02 -19.56 11.29
C SER A 213 11.04 -19.26 10.19
N THR A 214 11.06 -18.01 9.69
CA THR A 214 12.01 -17.56 8.65
C THR A 214 13.43 -17.46 9.21
N ARG A 215 13.62 -16.86 10.40
CA ARG A 215 14.92 -16.79 11.08
C ARG A 215 15.54 -18.16 11.38
N GLY A 216 14.70 -19.14 11.72
CA GLY A 216 15.18 -20.52 11.98
C GLY A 216 15.70 -21.22 10.72
N LYS A 217 15.30 -20.80 9.52
CA LYS A 217 15.79 -21.32 8.23
C LYS A 217 17.09 -20.62 7.78
N GLU A 218 17.23 -19.33 8.04
CA GLU A 218 18.42 -18.55 7.69
C GLU A 218 19.64 -18.96 8.54
N ASN A 219 19.44 -19.27 9.82
CA ASN A 219 20.50 -19.73 10.73
C ASN A 219 20.95 -21.18 10.50
N ARG A 220 20.33 -21.93 9.57
CA ARG A 220 20.68 -23.31 9.22
C ARG A 220 21.42 -23.45 7.88
N LYS A 221 21.65 -22.35 7.20
CA LYS A 221 22.45 -22.26 5.97
C LYS A 221 23.81 -21.62 6.26
#